data_9e999f4006f4c0d9ad6a1b19b98c0d34
#
_entry.id   9e999f4006f4c0d9ad6a1b19b98c0d34
#
_cell.length_a   1.000
_cell.length_b   1.000
_cell.length_c   1.000
_cell.angle_alpha   90.00
_cell.angle_beta   90.00
_cell.angle_gamma   90.00
#
_symmetry.space_group_name_H-M   'P 1'
#
loop_
_entity.id
_entity.type
_entity.pdbx_description
1 polymer ?
#
loop_
_entity_poly.entity_id
_entity_poly.type
_entity_poly.pdbx_seq_one_letter_code
_entity_poly.pdbx_strand_id
1 'polypeptide(L)'
;MFLHNLKYNFKILTHNKPLLFWNFIFIIAMSIFFRLTFSNVYNTETFSTLNVAVVKNDEYQKDQYFSHVFSKLEKTNLGSSTIDSEKDTTNPQKLLQISYVNTTKEADALLENKQVIGTIEIKNLQPILKFKSTGIRETILKKIIEELLDKRTLYNNLLSEIQPQITQQIKQSIKNPNKVDFKQIESQITQQIDQSIGSKIKELNQNTLFFNSVSSKKLDYTIIEYFTLIAMSCFSSAYFSIFLISSILANMSEHGKRISVSPAKKRTLVLSSMLSAFIVHLILLCLIFSFNIFILKIDYGQNLPEIIFISILGSIAGISFGLLIGSLIKTSYEIKINLTTFFQLFCCFLSGMMGPSIKYLVDTNFPLINHLNPANMIVDGLYSLQIYDNLNRYNFNIISLILFSTFCLIISVIVIRKQKYAQL
;
A
#
# COMPACT_ATOMS: atom_id res chain seq x y z
N MET A 1 -34.80 25.89 -21.40
CA MET A 1 -33.77 26.64 -20.66
C MET A 1 -32.74 25.73 -19.96
N PHE A 2 -33.13 24.77 -19.11
CA PHE A 2 -32.19 23.85 -18.45
C PHE A 2 -31.27 23.11 -19.45
N LEU A 3 -31.84 22.36 -20.39
CA LEU A 3 -31.08 21.61 -21.41
C LEU A 3 -30.21 22.50 -22.30
N HIS A 4 -30.69 23.71 -22.64
CA HIS A 4 -29.90 24.66 -23.41
C HIS A 4 -28.65 25.11 -22.65
N ASN A 5 -28.82 25.47 -21.37
CA ASN A 5 -27.71 25.88 -20.53
C ASN A 5 -26.75 24.71 -20.26
N LEU A 6 -27.24 23.49 -20.05
CA LEU A 6 -26.44 22.28 -19.94
C LEU A 6 -25.56 22.06 -21.17
N LYS A 7 -26.14 22.11 -22.37
CA LYS A 7 -25.39 21.96 -23.64
C LYS A 7 -24.34 23.06 -23.81
N TYR A 8 -24.68 24.28 -23.45
CA TYR A 8 -23.77 25.43 -23.54
C TYR A 8 -22.58 25.28 -22.57
N ASN A 9 -22.85 24.95 -21.30
CA ASN A 9 -21.81 24.72 -20.29
C ASN A 9 -20.92 23.53 -20.65
N PHE A 10 -21.50 22.45 -21.17
CA PHE A 10 -20.74 21.32 -21.68
C PHE A 10 -19.77 21.74 -22.79
N LYS A 11 -20.25 22.52 -23.76
CA LYS A 11 -19.41 23.03 -24.85
C LYS A 11 -18.28 23.94 -24.33
N ILE A 12 -18.57 24.82 -23.37
CA ILE A 12 -17.56 25.71 -22.78
C ILE A 12 -16.49 24.90 -22.06
N LEU A 13 -16.86 23.92 -21.24
CA LEU A 13 -15.92 23.10 -20.52
C LEU A 13 -15.03 22.28 -21.45
N THR A 14 -15.59 21.68 -22.49
CA THR A 14 -14.84 20.86 -23.45
C THR A 14 -13.91 21.68 -24.35
N HIS A 15 -14.13 23.00 -24.50
CA HIS A 15 -13.25 23.90 -25.25
C HIS A 15 -12.21 24.60 -24.37
N ASN A 16 -12.32 24.49 -23.06
CA ASN A 16 -11.34 25.08 -22.12
C ASN A 16 -10.11 24.18 -21.95
N LYS A 17 -9.13 24.37 -22.84
CA LYS A 17 -7.91 23.57 -22.87
C LYS A 17 -7.14 23.51 -21.54
N PRO A 18 -6.91 24.63 -20.80
CA PRO A 18 -6.22 24.59 -19.51
C PRO A 18 -6.94 23.73 -18.48
N LEU A 19 -8.28 23.82 -18.38
CA LEU A 19 -9.05 22.99 -17.47
C LEU A 19 -8.96 21.50 -17.80
N LEU A 20 -9.03 21.15 -19.09
CA LEU A 20 -8.91 19.77 -19.53
C LEU A 20 -7.49 19.23 -19.32
N PHE A 21 -6.46 20.08 -19.53
CA PHE A 21 -5.08 19.68 -19.28
C PHE A 21 -4.87 19.24 -17.84
N TRP A 22 -5.24 20.07 -16.86
CA TRP A 22 -5.03 19.77 -15.43
C TRP A 22 -5.90 18.63 -14.92
N ASN A 23 -7.11 18.47 -15.45
CA ASN A 23 -8.05 17.41 -15.00
C ASN A 23 -7.84 16.07 -15.69
N PHE A 24 -7.12 16.01 -16.80
CA PHE A 24 -6.97 14.79 -17.59
C PHE A 24 -5.52 14.49 -17.95
N ILE A 25 -4.86 15.37 -18.76
CA ILE A 25 -3.51 15.09 -19.26
C ILE A 25 -2.51 14.99 -18.12
N PHE A 26 -2.61 15.88 -17.13
CA PHE A 26 -1.75 15.85 -15.94
C PHE A 26 -1.90 14.55 -15.16
N ILE A 27 -3.12 14.06 -14.95
CA ILE A 27 -3.39 12.81 -14.23
C ILE A 27 -2.81 11.60 -15.00
N ILE A 28 -2.98 11.57 -16.33
CA ILE A 28 -2.37 10.53 -17.18
C ILE A 28 -0.84 10.59 -17.10
N ALA A 29 -0.25 11.77 -17.20
CA ALA A 29 1.20 11.94 -17.08
C ALA A 29 1.73 11.44 -15.74
N MET A 30 1.03 11.74 -14.64
CA MET A 30 1.36 11.24 -13.31
C MET A 30 1.19 9.72 -13.21
N SER A 31 0.16 9.15 -13.83
CA SER A 31 -0.02 7.68 -13.88
C SER A 31 1.14 6.99 -14.61
N ILE A 32 1.60 7.56 -15.75
CA ILE A 32 2.79 7.07 -16.48
C ILE A 32 4.04 7.20 -15.61
N PHE A 33 4.23 8.36 -14.98
CA PHE A 33 5.37 8.62 -14.11
C PHE A 33 5.44 7.61 -12.96
N PHE A 34 4.33 7.34 -12.30
CA PHE A 34 4.27 6.32 -11.25
C PHE A 34 4.59 4.93 -11.80
N ARG A 35 4.05 4.57 -12.97
CA ARG A 35 4.39 3.28 -13.61
C ARG A 35 5.89 3.14 -13.84
N LEU A 36 6.54 4.18 -14.36
CA LEU A 36 7.98 4.18 -14.63
C LEU A 36 8.81 4.13 -13.34
N THR A 37 8.40 4.90 -12.33
CA THR A 37 9.11 4.97 -11.04
C THR A 37 9.02 3.64 -10.28
N PHE A 38 7.82 3.06 -10.21
CA PHE A 38 7.59 1.83 -9.45
C PHE A 38 7.84 0.55 -10.24
N SER A 39 8.00 0.61 -11.57
CA SER A 39 8.32 -0.59 -12.38
C SER A 39 9.60 -1.30 -11.92
N ASN A 40 10.59 -0.55 -11.45
CA ASN A 40 11.82 -1.12 -10.91
C ASN A 40 11.61 -1.74 -9.51
N VAL A 41 10.67 -1.24 -8.74
CA VAL A 41 10.30 -1.81 -7.44
C VAL A 41 9.62 -3.17 -7.63
N TYR A 42 8.74 -3.30 -8.61
CA TYR A 42 8.13 -4.60 -8.99
C TYR A 42 9.16 -5.65 -9.39
N ASN A 43 10.20 -5.26 -10.13
CA ASN A 43 11.26 -6.19 -10.54
C ASN A 43 12.18 -6.59 -9.38
N THR A 44 12.24 -5.80 -8.31
CA THR A 44 13.03 -6.10 -7.10
C THR A 44 12.21 -6.82 -6.04
N GLU A 45 10.88 -6.75 -6.07
CA GLU A 45 9.98 -7.47 -5.15
C GLU A 45 9.70 -8.93 -5.56
N THR A 46 10.09 -9.36 -6.76
CA THR A 46 10.26 -10.80 -6.99
C THR A 46 11.40 -11.25 -6.09
N PHE A 47 11.06 -11.93 -5.00
CA PHE A 47 11.99 -12.45 -4.02
C PHE A 47 13.03 -13.30 -4.74
N SER A 48 14.15 -12.69 -5.10
CA SER A 48 15.25 -13.43 -5.70
C SER A 48 15.98 -14.14 -4.57
N THR A 49 16.29 -15.41 -4.77
CA THR A 49 17.09 -16.22 -3.86
C THR A 49 18.29 -15.43 -3.34
N LEU A 50 18.46 -15.35 -2.03
CA LEU A 50 19.58 -14.66 -1.41
C LEU A 50 20.83 -15.54 -1.46
N ASN A 51 21.81 -15.19 -2.28
CA ASN A 51 23.09 -15.89 -2.37
C ASN A 51 23.99 -15.45 -1.21
N VAL A 52 24.42 -16.38 -0.39
CA VAL A 52 25.19 -16.10 0.83
C VAL A 52 26.39 -17.04 0.91
N ALA A 53 27.58 -16.55 1.27
CA ALA A 53 28.73 -17.38 1.54
C ALA A 53 28.85 -17.66 3.04
N VAL A 54 29.00 -18.93 3.40
CA VAL A 54 29.21 -19.38 4.78
C VAL A 54 30.62 -19.98 4.91
N VAL A 55 31.40 -19.43 5.83
CA VAL A 55 32.77 -19.92 6.09
C VAL A 55 32.73 -21.15 6.99
N LYS A 56 33.20 -22.30 6.50
CA LYS A 56 33.32 -23.54 7.25
C LYS A 56 34.64 -23.54 8.06
N ASN A 57 34.67 -22.79 9.13
CA ASN A 57 35.76 -22.85 10.11
C ASN A 57 35.49 -23.92 11.18
N ASP A 58 36.52 -24.19 12.02
CA ASP A 58 36.40 -25.19 13.11
C ASP A 58 35.25 -24.84 14.09
N GLU A 59 34.97 -23.57 14.27
CA GLU A 59 33.88 -23.13 15.15
C GLU A 59 32.47 -23.41 14.52
N TYR A 60 32.33 -23.25 13.20
CA TYR A 60 31.11 -23.65 12.49
C TYR A 60 30.85 -25.15 12.62
N GLN A 61 31.88 -25.97 12.52
CA GLN A 61 31.72 -27.43 12.66
C GLN A 61 31.34 -27.87 14.08
N LYS A 62 31.79 -27.13 15.09
CA LYS A 62 31.41 -27.36 16.49
C LYS A 62 29.99 -26.88 16.82
N ASP A 63 29.44 -25.95 16.05
CA ASP A 63 28.11 -25.42 16.27
C ASP A 63 27.05 -26.25 15.54
N GLN A 64 26.52 -27.23 16.26
CA GLN A 64 25.47 -28.12 15.72
C GLN A 64 24.19 -27.37 15.30
N TYR A 65 23.85 -26.26 15.98
CA TYR A 65 22.66 -25.51 15.67
C TYR A 65 22.74 -24.86 14.27
N PHE A 66 23.76 -24.05 14.02
CA PHE A 66 23.89 -23.37 12.75
C PHE A 66 24.12 -24.32 11.57
N SER A 67 24.91 -25.40 11.77
CA SER A 67 25.11 -26.41 10.74
C SER A 67 23.81 -27.10 10.33
N HIS A 68 22.95 -27.44 11.31
CA HIS A 68 21.65 -28.07 11.08
C HIS A 68 20.65 -27.08 10.42
N VAL A 69 20.57 -25.86 10.93
CA VAL A 69 19.61 -24.85 10.43
C VAL A 69 19.96 -24.43 9.00
N PHE A 70 21.23 -24.17 8.70
CA PHE A 70 21.61 -23.78 7.33
C PHE A 70 21.39 -24.91 6.33
N SER A 71 21.65 -26.16 6.69
CA SER A 71 21.36 -27.30 5.82
C SER A 71 19.85 -27.48 5.57
N LYS A 72 19.02 -27.11 6.54
CA LYS A 72 17.55 -27.17 6.44
C LYS A 72 17.00 -26.00 5.61
N LEU A 73 17.53 -24.79 5.77
CA LEU A 73 17.16 -23.62 4.99
C LEU A 73 17.52 -23.76 3.51
N GLU A 74 18.61 -24.45 3.19
CA GLU A 74 18.97 -24.75 1.81
C GLU A 74 17.97 -25.70 1.12
N LYS A 75 17.31 -26.58 1.90
CA LYS A 75 16.30 -27.53 1.42
C LYS A 75 14.89 -26.97 1.43
N THR A 76 14.64 -25.85 2.10
CA THR A 76 13.29 -25.27 2.23
C THR A 76 12.94 -24.46 0.98
N ASN A 77 11.95 -24.91 0.24
CA ASN A 77 11.38 -24.18 -0.88
C ASN A 77 10.34 -23.16 -0.36
N LEU A 78 10.37 -21.93 -0.88
CA LEU A 78 9.30 -20.96 -0.70
C LEU A 78 8.06 -21.47 -1.43
N GLY A 79 7.17 -22.18 -0.74
CA GLY A 79 5.96 -22.69 -1.38
C GLY A 79 5.29 -23.87 -0.70
N SER A 80 5.81 -24.35 0.43
CA SER A 80 5.19 -25.46 1.15
C SER A 80 4.36 -25.05 2.37
N SER A 81 3.66 -23.92 2.30
CA SER A 81 2.51 -23.67 3.16
C SER A 81 1.28 -23.56 2.28
N THR A 82 0.58 -24.68 2.20
CA THR A 82 -0.79 -24.89 1.73
C THR A 82 -1.59 -23.59 1.53
N ILE A 83 -1.69 -23.12 0.30
CA ILE A 83 -2.87 -22.44 -0.23
C ILE A 83 -2.92 -22.79 -1.72
N ASP A 84 -3.98 -23.52 -2.10
CA ASP A 84 -4.36 -23.83 -3.45
C ASP A 84 -4.50 -22.54 -4.26
N SER A 85 -3.65 -22.39 -5.26
CA SER A 85 -3.96 -21.59 -6.43
C SER A 85 -3.14 -22.14 -7.60
N GLU A 86 -3.86 -22.76 -8.49
CA GLU A 86 -3.38 -23.23 -9.80
C GLU A 86 -2.68 -22.12 -10.57
N LYS A 87 -1.58 -22.51 -11.23
CA LYS A 87 -0.78 -21.82 -12.23
C LYS A 87 0.34 -20.93 -11.69
N ASP A 88 1.47 -21.54 -11.37
CA ASP A 88 2.78 -21.32 -12.01
C ASP A 88 3.77 -22.40 -11.55
N THR A 89 3.75 -23.51 -12.25
CA THR A 89 4.71 -24.62 -12.12
C THR A 89 5.97 -24.29 -12.95
N THR A 90 6.86 -23.44 -12.43
CA THR A 90 8.26 -23.43 -12.89
C THR A 90 9.16 -22.92 -11.77
N ASN A 91 9.86 -23.86 -11.14
CA ASN A 91 10.91 -23.73 -10.13
C ASN A 91 10.51 -23.18 -8.75
N PRO A 92 10.48 -24.06 -7.73
CA PRO A 92 10.36 -23.62 -6.34
C PRO A 92 11.60 -22.76 -5.98
N GLN A 93 11.41 -21.46 -5.82
CA GLN A 93 12.51 -20.54 -5.45
C GLN A 93 12.94 -20.82 -4.02
N LYS A 94 14.22 -21.12 -3.83
CA LYS A 94 14.85 -21.29 -2.52
C LYS A 94 15.00 -19.92 -1.85
N LEU A 95 14.78 -19.85 -0.53
CA LEU A 95 14.97 -18.63 0.26
C LEU A 95 16.44 -18.18 0.26
N LEU A 96 17.32 -19.12 0.55
CA LEU A 96 18.76 -18.92 0.63
C LEU A 96 19.47 -19.92 -0.27
N GLN A 97 20.45 -19.44 -1.02
CA GLN A 97 21.41 -20.25 -1.71
C GLN A 97 22.75 -20.07 -1.01
N ILE A 98 23.21 -21.13 -0.33
CA ILE A 98 24.40 -21.07 0.51
C ILE A 98 25.59 -21.64 -0.27
N SER A 99 26.62 -20.83 -0.42
CA SER A 99 27.93 -21.24 -0.95
C SER A 99 28.90 -21.43 0.22
N TYR A 100 29.30 -22.67 0.46
CA TYR A 100 30.27 -22.94 1.52
C TYR A 100 31.70 -22.73 1.03
N VAL A 101 32.47 -21.98 1.80
CA VAL A 101 33.91 -21.71 1.54
C VAL A 101 34.74 -22.06 2.76
N ASN A 102 36.00 -22.40 2.55
CA ASN A 102 36.88 -22.85 3.63
C ASN A 102 37.62 -21.67 4.30
N THR A 103 37.78 -20.56 3.57
CA THR A 103 38.55 -19.42 4.07
C THR A 103 37.77 -18.12 3.98
N THR A 104 38.03 -17.20 4.92
CA THR A 104 37.46 -15.84 4.89
C THR A 104 37.88 -15.07 3.63
N LYS A 105 39.08 -15.31 3.10
CA LYS A 105 39.55 -14.67 1.86
C LYS A 105 38.75 -15.07 0.64
N GLU A 106 38.37 -16.33 0.53
CA GLU A 106 37.44 -16.80 -0.53
C GLU A 106 36.08 -16.19 -0.40
N ALA A 107 35.53 -16.09 0.84
CA ALA A 107 34.26 -15.45 1.09
C ALA A 107 34.27 -13.96 0.69
N ASP A 108 35.32 -13.23 1.07
CA ASP A 108 35.50 -11.83 0.74
C ASP A 108 35.68 -11.63 -0.78
N ALA A 109 36.33 -12.54 -1.50
CA ALA A 109 36.45 -12.52 -2.96
C ALA A 109 35.07 -12.69 -3.66
N LEU A 110 34.23 -13.60 -3.17
CA LEU A 110 32.85 -13.78 -3.68
C LEU A 110 31.97 -12.54 -3.44
N LEU A 111 32.21 -11.87 -2.30
CA LEU A 111 31.50 -10.63 -1.95
C LEU A 111 31.95 -9.46 -2.84
N GLU A 112 33.26 -9.34 -3.09
CA GLU A 112 33.79 -8.31 -3.99
C GLU A 112 33.30 -8.48 -5.43
N ASN A 113 33.26 -9.71 -5.92
CA ASN A 113 32.75 -10.08 -7.25
C ASN A 113 31.22 -10.02 -7.37
N LYS A 114 30.49 -9.58 -6.31
CA LYS A 114 29.01 -9.50 -6.29
C LYS A 114 28.32 -10.84 -6.57
N GLN A 115 28.95 -11.96 -6.34
CA GLN A 115 28.36 -13.29 -6.50
C GLN A 115 27.48 -13.65 -5.29
N VAL A 116 27.80 -13.07 -4.11
CA VAL A 116 27.01 -13.20 -2.88
C VAL A 116 26.65 -11.82 -2.34
N ILE A 117 25.54 -11.74 -1.61
CA ILE A 117 25.03 -10.52 -0.99
C ILE A 117 25.78 -10.22 0.32
N GLY A 118 26.13 -11.28 1.03
CA GLY A 118 26.83 -11.18 2.29
C GLY A 118 27.58 -12.46 2.63
N THR A 119 28.51 -12.34 3.57
CA THR A 119 29.27 -13.47 4.11
C THR A 119 28.96 -13.68 5.58
N ILE A 120 28.89 -14.93 6.00
CA ILE A 120 28.64 -15.34 7.37
C ILE A 120 29.84 -16.12 7.87
N GLU A 121 30.46 -15.62 8.92
CA GLU A 121 31.55 -16.28 9.62
C GLU A 121 31.17 -16.47 11.08
N ILE A 122 31.39 -17.66 11.65
CA ILE A 122 31.13 -17.90 13.07
C ILE A 122 32.42 -17.71 13.84
N LYS A 123 32.43 -16.74 14.77
CA LYS A 123 33.54 -16.45 15.72
C LYS A 123 32.96 -16.33 17.13
N ASN A 124 33.61 -16.99 18.06
CA ASN A 124 33.19 -17.03 19.48
C ASN A 124 31.72 -17.42 19.62
N LEU A 125 31.27 -18.39 18.82
CA LEU A 125 29.89 -18.86 18.77
C LEU A 125 28.87 -17.77 18.35
N GLN A 126 29.31 -16.69 17.73
CA GLN A 126 28.46 -15.65 17.18
C GLN A 126 28.67 -15.48 15.66
N PRO A 127 27.60 -15.38 14.87
CA PRO A 127 27.72 -15.11 13.44
C PRO A 127 28.12 -13.65 13.20
N ILE A 128 29.22 -13.46 12.50
CA ILE A 128 29.67 -12.17 12.01
C ILE A 128 29.22 -12.05 10.56
N LEU A 129 28.43 -11.02 10.29
CA LEU A 129 27.92 -10.71 8.96
C LEU A 129 28.76 -9.60 8.33
N LYS A 130 29.22 -9.80 7.08
CA LYS A 130 29.83 -8.75 6.28
C LYS A 130 29.01 -8.51 5.02
N PHE A 131 28.78 -7.25 4.68
CA PHE A 131 28.08 -6.79 3.49
C PHE A 131 28.96 -5.79 2.73
N LYS A 132 28.81 -5.74 1.41
CA LYS A 132 29.48 -4.73 0.57
C LYS A 132 28.68 -3.43 0.46
N SER A 133 27.36 -3.53 0.54
CA SER A 133 26.40 -2.42 0.44
C SER A 133 25.31 -2.57 1.51
N THR A 134 24.54 -1.52 1.74
CA THR A 134 23.34 -1.56 2.58
C THR A 134 22.13 -1.45 1.67
N GLY A 135 21.30 -2.48 1.65
CA GLY A 135 20.09 -2.55 0.84
C GLY A 135 19.02 -3.40 1.51
N ILE A 136 17.89 -3.56 0.82
CA ILE A 136 16.76 -4.35 1.32
C ILE A 136 17.15 -5.82 1.53
N ARG A 137 17.92 -6.39 0.61
CA ARG A 137 18.35 -7.80 0.65
C ARG A 137 19.28 -8.07 1.84
N GLU A 138 20.21 -7.17 2.08
CA GLU A 138 21.14 -7.22 3.22
C GLU A 138 20.39 -7.08 4.54
N THR A 139 19.40 -6.19 4.59
CA THR A 139 18.53 -6.01 5.76
C THR A 139 17.70 -7.27 6.04
N ILE A 140 17.17 -7.93 5.00
CA ILE A 140 16.43 -9.19 5.15
C ILE A 140 17.36 -10.28 5.68
N LEU A 141 18.58 -10.42 5.11
CA LEU A 141 19.55 -11.41 5.58
C LEU A 141 19.92 -11.16 7.05
N LYS A 142 20.18 -9.89 7.42
CA LYS A 142 20.46 -9.50 8.80
C LYS A 142 19.32 -9.92 9.74
N LYS A 143 18.07 -9.64 9.37
CA LYS A 143 16.89 -10.03 10.14
C LYS A 143 16.73 -11.54 10.28
N ILE A 144 17.01 -12.31 9.23
CA ILE A 144 17.00 -13.78 9.29
C ILE A 144 18.02 -14.27 10.31
N ILE A 145 19.24 -13.73 10.29
CA ILE A 145 20.28 -14.16 11.21
C ILE A 145 20.01 -13.72 12.66
N GLU A 146 19.47 -12.52 12.87
CA GLU A 146 19.00 -12.07 14.19
C GLU A 146 17.95 -13.03 14.76
N GLU A 147 16.95 -13.42 13.97
CA GLU A 147 15.90 -14.36 14.37
C GLU A 147 16.46 -15.76 14.66
N LEU A 148 17.47 -16.20 13.90
CA LEU A 148 18.16 -17.47 14.19
C LEU A 148 18.96 -17.43 15.49
N LEU A 149 19.54 -16.28 15.85
CA LEU A 149 20.23 -16.10 17.14
C LEU A 149 19.25 -16.16 18.31
N ASP A 150 18.10 -15.53 18.20
CA ASP A 150 17.08 -15.58 19.23
C ASP A 150 16.57 -17.01 19.42
N LYS A 151 16.31 -17.73 18.32
CA LYS A 151 15.91 -19.13 18.35
C LYS A 151 17.01 -20.07 18.90
N ARG A 152 18.28 -19.75 18.68
CA ARG A 152 19.41 -20.48 19.25
C ARG A 152 19.43 -20.42 20.78
N THR A 153 19.22 -19.25 21.34
CA THR A 153 19.15 -19.06 22.78
C THR A 153 18.04 -19.94 23.38
N LEU A 154 16.86 -19.93 22.73
CA LEU A 154 15.75 -20.77 23.09
C LEU A 154 16.09 -22.28 22.98
N TYR A 155 16.72 -22.69 21.88
CA TYR A 155 17.17 -24.05 21.64
C TYR A 155 18.15 -24.55 22.73
N ASN A 156 19.13 -23.74 23.09
CA ASN A 156 20.10 -24.06 24.14
C ASN A 156 19.44 -24.18 25.52
N ASN A 157 18.48 -23.32 25.83
CA ASN A 157 17.70 -23.41 27.09
C ASN A 157 16.86 -24.70 27.14
N LEU A 158 16.21 -25.05 26.02
CA LEU A 158 15.45 -26.31 25.94
C LEU A 158 16.34 -27.54 26.02
N LEU A 159 17.53 -27.51 25.41
CA LEU A 159 18.51 -28.59 25.54
C LEU A 159 18.95 -28.78 27.00
N SER A 160 19.25 -27.70 27.71
CA SER A 160 19.64 -27.77 29.13
C SER A 160 18.53 -28.33 30.05
N GLU A 161 17.25 -28.11 29.69
CA GLU A 161 16.09 -28.61 30.39
C GLU A 161 15.80 -30.11 30.13
N ILE A 162 16.03 -30.54 28.87
CA ILE A 162 15.74 -31.91 28.42
C ILE A 162 16.91 -32.88 28.72
N GLN A 163 18.16 -32.40 28.69
CA GLN A 163 19.35 -33.20 28.87
C GLN A 163 19.37 -34.03 30.16
N PRO A 164 18.95 -33.54 31.34
CA PRO A 164 18.88 -34.35 32.55
C PRO A 164 17.81 -35.44 32.48
N GLN A 165 16.69 -35.20 31.77
CA GLN A 165 15.61 -36.20 31.61
C GLN A 165 16.05 -37.37 30.73
N ILE A 166 16.75 -37.08 29.64
CA ILE A 166 17.34 -38.08 28.72
C ILE A 166 18.43 -38.87 29.45
N THR A 167 19.26 -38.19 30.22
CA THR A 167 20.32 -38.87 31.00
C THR A 167 19.76 -39.85 32.04
N GLN A 168 18.63 -39.53 32.65
CA GLN A 168 17.94 -40.45 33.54
C GLN A 168 17.33 -41.66 32.82
N GLN A 169 16.71 -41.45 31.65
CA GLN A 169 16.18 -42.54 30.84
C GLN A 169 17.27 -43.47 30.33
N ILE A 170 18.42 -42.93 29.92
CA ILE A 170 19.59 -43.71 29.53
C ILE A 170 20.13 -44.55 30.69
N LYS A 171 20.28 -43.96 31.87
CA LYS A 171 20.70 -44.70 33.09
C LYS A 171 19.75 -45.83 33.49
N GLN A 172 18.46 -45.67 33.24
CA GLN A 172 17.46 -46.73 33.49
C GLN A 172 17.49 -47.83 32.44
N SER A 173 17.82 -47.51 31.16
CA SER A 173 17.91 -48.47 30.05
C SER A 173 19.21 -49.31 30.08
N ILE A 174 20.29 -48.81 30.70
CA ILE A 174 21.61 -49.47 30.82
C ILE A 174 21.64 -50.54 31.97
N LYS A 175 20.50 -50.92 32.55
CA LYS A 175 20.48 -51.99 33.55
C LYS A 175 20.82 -53.40 33.03
N ASN A 176 21.06 -53.58 31.69
CA ASN A 176 21.52 -54.82 31.07
C ASN A 176 22.74 -54.57 30.15
N PRO A 177 23.99 -54.81 30.58
CA PRO A 177 25.19 -54.38 29.86
C PRO A 177 25.58 -55.21 28.63
N ASN A 178 24.90 -56.28 28.27
CA ASN A 178 25.38 -57.22 27.25
C ASN A 178 24.84 -57.05 25.83
N LYS A 179 24.05 -56.03 25.53
CA LYS A 179 23.58 -55.70 24.16
C LYS A 179 23.20 -54.22 24.04
N VAL A 180 24.19 -53.34 24.15
CA VAL A 180 23.90 -51.92 23.97
C VAL A 180 24.59 -51.46 22.68
N ASP A 181 23.81 -51.26 21.62
CA ASP A 181 24.28 -50.62 20.38
C ASP A 181 24.23 -49.10 20.59
N PHE A 182 25.40 -48.51 20.90
CA PHE A 182 25.54 -47.04 21.14
C PHE A 182 25.04 -46.21 19.99
N LYS A 183 25.13 -46.67 18.72
CA LYS A 183 24.62 -45.96 17.54
C LYS A 183 23.07 -45.92 17.50
N GLN A 184 22.41 -46.97 17.95
CA GLN A 184 20.95 -46.99 18.03
C GLN A 184 20.42 -46.06 19.12
N ILE A 185 21.10 -45.99 20.27
CA ILE A 185 20.74 -45.08 21.35
C ILE A 185 20.96 -43.63 20.93
N GLU A 186 22.05 -43.32 20.26
CA GLU A 186 22.37 -41.97 19.75
C GLU A 186 21.31 -41.49 18.71
N SER A 187 20.89 -42.37 17.81
CA SER A 187 19.84 -42.08 16.83
C SER A 187 18.45 -41.90 17.48
N GLN A 188 18.12 -42.68 18.49
CA GLN A 188 16.86 -42.54 19.25
C GLN A 188 16.83 -41.23 20.05
N ILE A 189 17.94 -40.89 20.69
CA ILE A 189 18.11 -39.65 21.44
C ILE A 189 17.93 -38.44 20.48
N THR A 190 18.60 -38.47 19.34
CA THR A 190 18.48 -37.39 18.35
C THR A 190 17.04 -37.26 17.83
N GLN A 191 16.36 -38.36 17.57
CA GLN A 191 14.94 -38.34 17.18
C GLN A 191 14.00 -37.82 18.27
N GLN A 192 14.23 -38.21 19.56
CA GLN A 192 13.42 -37.70 20.66
C GLN A 192 13.67 -36.22 20.95
N ILE A 193 14.90 -35.76 20.82
CA ILE A 193 15.26 -34.34 20.89
C ILE A 193 14.54 -33.57 19.80
N ASP A 194 14.64 -34.01 18.54
CA ASP A 194 14.00 -33.36 17.40
C ASP A 194 12.46 -33.34 17.51
N GLN A 195 11.84 -34.40 18.00
CA GLN A 195 10.40 -34.45 18.23
C GLN A 195 9.95 -33.56 19.42
N SER A 196 10.69 -33.55 20.51
CA SER A 196 10.36 -32.74 21.70
C SER A 196 10.60 -31.24 21.41
N ILE A 197 11.66 -30.90 20.72
CA ILE A 197 11.95 -29.53 20.29
C ILE A 197 10.96 -29.11 19.21
N GLY A 198 10.66 -29.98 18.26
CA GLY A 198 9.68 -29.71 17.19
C GLY A 198 8.26 -29.46 17.72
N SER A 199 7.82 -30.22 18.74
CA SER A 199 6.51 -30.01 19.37
C SER A 199 6.47 -28.74 20.22
N LYS A 200 7.50 -28.47 21.01
CA LYS A 200 7.59 -27.23 21.81
C LYS A 200 7.78 -25.97 20.95
N ILE A 201 8.51 -26.05 19.86
CA ILE A 201 8.60 -24.95 18.87
C ILE A 201 7.26 -24.75 18.16
N LYS A 202 6.51 -25.81 17.87
CA LYS A 202 5.14 -25.72 17.35
C LYS A 202 4.19 -25.05 18.35
N GLU A 203 4.30 -25.39 19.61
CA GLU A 203 3.49 -24.81 20.69
C GLU A 203 3.84 -23.34 20.95
N LEU A 204 5.13 -22.98 20.90
CA LEU A 204 5.60 -21.61 20.99
C LEU A 204 5.24 -20.80 19.74
N ASN A 205 5.31 -21.37 18.53
CA ASN A 205 4.81 -20.72 17.32
C ASN A 205 3.29 -20.56 17.31
N GLN A 206 2.54 -21.38 18.06
CA GLN A 206 1.10 -21.14 18.26
C GLN A 206 0.82 -20.00 19.26
N ASN A 207 1.74 -19.71 20.16
CA ASN A 207 1.62 -18.63 21.16
C ASN A 207 2.37 -17.34 20.81
N THR A 208 3.31 -17.36 19.86
CA THR A 208 3.96 -16.15 19.37
C THR A 208 3.15 -15.59 18.21
N LEU A 209 2.39 -14.53 18.53
CA LEU A 209 1.78 -13.58 17.61
C LEU A 209 1.60 -14.17 16.20
N PHE A 210 0.46 -14.80 15.99
CA PHE A 210 -0.05 -14.93 14.65
C PHE A 210 -0.08 -13.50 14.08
N PHE A 211 0.87 -13.14 13.24
CA PHE A 211 0.59 -12.24 12.19
C PHE A 211 -0.40 -12.97 11.29
N ASN A 212 -1.64 -13.04 11.73
CA ASN A 212 -2.73 -13.17 10.82
C ASN A 212 -2.56 -11.97 9.92
N SER A 213 -2.01 -12.19 8.74
CA SER A 213 -2.16 -11.20 7.69
C SER A 213 -3.67 -11.03 7.57
N VAL A 214 -4.16 -9.92 8.07
CA VAL A 214 -5.59 -9.54 8.01
C VAL A 214 -6.02 -9.42 6.55
N SER A 215 -5.07 -9.52 5.64
CA SER A 215 -5.21 -9.50 4.21
C SER A 215 -4.88 -10.88 3.63
N SER A 216 -5.90 -11.54 3.11
CA SER A 216 -5.76 -12.74 2.27
C SER A 216 -5.10 -12.44 0.91
N LYS A 217 -4.86 -11.17 0.57
CA LYS A 217 -4.34 -10.72 -0.71
C LYS A 217 -2.97 -10.06 -0.55
N LYS A 218 -2.02 -10.41 -1.42
CA LYS A 218 -0.74 -9.69 -1.53
C LYS A 218 -1.02 -8.22 -1.80
N LEU A 219 -0.68 -7.36 -0.85
CA LEU A 219 -0.82 -5.92 -1.00
C LEU A 219 0.24 -5.43 -1.98
N ASP A 220 -0.21 -4.95 -3.10
CA ASP A 220 0.63 -4.16 -3.98
C ASP A 220 0.67 -2.72 -3.45
N TYR A 221 1.77 -2.36 -2.78
CA TYR A 221 1.94 -1.02 -2.25
C TYR A 221 1.83 0.06 -3.31
N THR A 222 2.10 -0.26 -4.56
CA THR A 222 2.02 0.71 -5.66
C THR A 222 0.59 1.06 -6.05
N ILE A 223 -0.38 0.18 -5.76
CA ILE A 223 -1.80 0.45 -6.05
C ILE A 223 -2.34 1.62 -5.21
N ILE A 224 -1.77 1.86 -4.02
CA ILE A 224 -2.16 2.97 -3.15
C ILE A 224 -1.90 4.31 -3.86
N GLU A 225 -0.80 4.42 -4.59
CA GLU A 225 -0.47 5.61 -5.37
C GLU A 225 -1.48 5.86 -6.49
N TYR A 226 -1.97 4.80 -7.13
CA TYR A 226 -3.05 4.93 -8.12
C TYR A 226 -4.38 5.30 -7.48
N PHE A 227 -4.67 4.82 -6.27
CA PHE A 227 -5.85 5.24 -5.52
C PHE A 227 -5.81 6.73 -5.17
N THR A 228 -4.64 7.25 -4.79
CA THR A 228 -4.48 8.68 -4.54
C THR A 228 -4.61 9.51 -5.82
N LEU A 229 -4.16 9.02 -6.97
CA LEU A 229 -4.38 9.67 -8.26
C LEU A 229 -5.87 9.69 -8.66
N ILE A 230 -6.61 8.60 -8.39
CA ILE A 230 -8.07 8.57 -8.58
C ILE A 230 -8.74 9.60 -7.67
N ALA A 231 -8.37 9.65 -6.40
CA ALA A 231 -8.90 10.64 -5.45
C ALA A 231 -8.57 12.06 -5.88
N MET A 232 -7.34 12.32 -6.35
CA MET A 232 -6.93 13.59 -6.90
C MET A 232 -7.75 13.97 -8.14
N SER A 233 -7.99 13.02 -9.07
CA SER A 233 -8.87 13.22 -10.22
C SER A 233 -10.28 13.58 -9.79
N CYS A 234 -10.88 12.81 -8.89
CA CYS A 234 -12.23 13.07 -8.39
C CYS A 234 -12.35 14.48 -7.81
N PHE A 235 -11.36 14.88 -7.00
CA PHE A 235 -11.38 16.18 -6.34
C PHE A 235 -11.09 17.34 -7.30
N SER A 236 -10.34 17.10 -8.38
CA SER A 236 -10.08 18.11 -9.42
C SER A 236 -11.33 18.52 -10.21
N SER A 237 -12.44 17.73 -10.12
CA SER A 237 -13.75 18.12 -10.64
C SER A 237 -14.26 19.46 -10.04
N ALA A 238 -13.72 19.87 -8.88
CA ALA A 238 -13.98 21.18 -8.28
C ALA A 238 -13.64 22.35 -9.23
N TYR A 239 -12.62 22.21 -10.05
CA TYR A 239 -12.22 23.27 -11.00
C TYR A 239 -13.31 23.58 -12.03
N PHE A 240 -14.01 22.56 -12.53
CA PHE A 240 -15.14 22.74 -13.44
C PHE A 240 -16.27 23.51 -12.76
N SER A 241 -16.57 23.15 -11.52
CA SER A 241 -17.62 23.82 -10.74
C SER A 241 -17.26 25.27 -10.43
N ILE A 242 -16.03 25.55 -10.01
CA ILE A 242 -15.53 26.92 -9.76
C ILE A 242 -15.64 27.77 -11.04
N PHE A 243 -15.21 27.22 -12.17
CA PHE A 243 -15.25 27.93 -13.44
C PHE A 243 -16.65 28.30 -13.85
N LEU A 244 -17.58 27.36 -13.83
CA LEU A 244 -18.95 27.59 -14.23
C LEU A 244 -19.70 28.52 -13.25
N ILE A 245 -19.51 28.37 -11.94
CA ILE A 245 -20.17 29.23 -10.97
C ILE A 245 -19.63 30.68 -11.03
N SER A 246 -18.33 30.83 -11.26
CA SER A 246 -17.72 32.16 -11.43
C SER A 246 -18.25 32.88 -12.67
N SER A 247 -18.62 32.15 -13.72
CA SER A 247 -19.22 32.72 -14.93
C SER A 247 -20.67 33.16 -14.75
N ILE A 248 -21.41 32.60 -13.76
CA ILE A 248 -22.80 32.90 -13.49
C ILE A 248 -22.97 34.04 -12.48
N LEU A 249 -21.99 34.22 -11.59
CA LEU A 249 -22.07 35.23 -10.54
C LEU A 249 -21.78 36.64 -11.09
N ALA A 250 -22.68 37.59 -10.85
CA ALA A 250 -22.58 38.96 -11.35
C ALA A 250 -21.32 39.69 -10.87
N ASN A 251 -20.83 39.40 -9.67
CA ASN A 251 -19.62 40.02 -9.11
C ASN A 251 -18.34 39.49 -9.73
N MET A 252 -18.40 38.48 -10.60
CA MET A 252 -17.24 37.72 -11.07
C MET A 252 -17.04 37.83 -12.59
N SER A 253 -18.11 38.10 -13.36
CA SER A 253 -18.02 38.15 -14.81
C SER A 253 -19.06 39.08 -15.43
N GLU A 254 -18.76 39.69 -16.58
CA GLU A 254 -19.69 40.48 -17.36
C GLU A 254 -20.89 39.62 -17.84
N HIS A 255 -20.65 38.33 -18.11
CA HIS A 255 -21.70 37.40 -18.45
C HIS A 255 -22.66 37.18 -17.24
N GLY A 256 -22.11 37.07 -16.04
CA GLY A 256 -22.89 36.96 -14.80
C GLY A 256 -23.75 38.21 -14.55
N LYS A 257 -23.27 39.43 -14.87
CA LYS A 257 -24.07 40.66 -14.79
C LYS A 257 -25.27 40.58 -15.72
N ARG A 258 -25.10 40.17 -16.97
CA ARG A 258 -26.20 39.98 -17.92
C ARG A 258 -27.21 38.93 -17.48
N ILE A 259 -26.73 37.82 -16.93
CA ILE A 259 -27.59 36.76 -16.37
C ILE A 259 -28.40 37.27 -15.19
N SER A 260 -27.85 38.14 -14.35
CA SER A 260 -28.53 38.61 -13.15
C SER A 260 -29.75 39.46 -13.43
N VAL A 261 -29.81 40.17 -14.57
CA VAL A 261 -30.95 40.95 -15.05
C VAL A 261 -31.91 40.13 -15.92
N SER A 262 -31.55 38.92 -16.28
CA SER A 262 -32.40 38.03 -17.06
C SER A 262 -33.47 37.35 -16.19
N PRO A 263 -34.64 36.94 -16.73
CA PRO A 263 -35.69 36.24 -16.00
C PRO A 263 -35.30 34.79 -15.62
N ALA A 264 -34.05 34.39 -15.82
CA ALA A 264 -33.58 33.06 -15.57
C ALA A 264 -33.51 32.73 -14.07
N LYS A 265 -34.08 31.59 -13.68
CA LYS A 265 -34.02 31.13 -12.28
C LYS A 265 -32.60 30.68 -11.94
N LYS A 266 -31.95 31.35 -10.97
CA LYS A 266 -30.56 31.02 -10.52
C LYS A 266 -30.41 29.55 -10.17
N ARG A 267 -31.40 28.92 -9.52
CA ARG A 267 -31.36 27.47 -9.21
C ARG A 267 -31.18 26.61 -10.44
N THR A 268 -31.95 26.92 -11.51
CA THR A 268 -31.86 26.15 -12.77
C THR A 268 -30.48 26.29 -13.41
N LEU A 269 -29.87 27.48 -13.35
CA LEU A 269 -28.53 27.73 -13.86
C LEU A 269 -27.47 26.97 -13.09
N VAL A 270 -27.52 27.02 -11.76
CA VAL A 270 -26.57 26.31 -10.91
C VAL A 270 -26.69 24.81 -11.10
N LEU A 271 -27.92 24.24 -11.07
CA LEU A 271 -28.12 22.81 -11.27
C LEU A 271 -27.64 22.33 -12.64
N SER A 272 -27.93 23.08 -13.72
CA SER A 272 -27.47 22.72 -15.07
C SER A 272 -25.93 22.80 -15.16
N SER A 273 -25.29 23.74 -14.46
CA SER A 273 -23.83 23.86 -14.41
C SER A 273 -23.18 22.72 -13.67
N MET A 274 -23.73 22.34 -12.50
CA MET A 274 -23.24 21.17 -11.75
C MET A 274 -23.37 19.89 -12.55
N LEU A 275 -24.53 19.69 -13.21
CA LEU A 275 -24.73 18.50 -14.04
C LEU A 275 -23.79 18.47 -15.25
N SER A 276 -23.51 19.64 -15.89
CA SER A 276 -22.54 19.72 -16.97
C SER A 276 -21.12 19.38 -16.49
N ALA A 277 -20.71 19.93 -15.35
CA ALA A 277 -19.42 19.62 -14.73
C ALA A 277 -19.30 18.11 -14.41
N PHE A 278 -20.37 17.53 -13.88
CA PHE A 278 -20.40 16.11 -13.55
C PHE A 278 -20.26 15.22 -14.80
N ILE A 279 -21.04 15.50 -15.86
CA ILE A 279 -20.98 14.72 -17.10
C ILE A 279 -19.60 14.80 -17.74
N VAL A 280 -19.01 16.01 -17.83
CA VAL A 280 -17.66 16.18 -18.38
C VAL A 280 -16.65 15.39 -17.54
N HIS A 281 -16.69 15.54 -16.21
CA HIS A 281 -15.76 14.85 -15.35
C HIS A 281 -15.93 13.32 -15.40
N LEU A 282 -17.14 12.82 -15.48
CA LEU A 282 -17.43 11.39 -15.60
C LEU A 282 -16.82 10.80 -16.89
N ILE A 283 -16.90 11.52 -18.01
CA ILE A 283 -16.24 11.13 -19.27
C ILE A 283 -14.72 11.05 -19.08
N LEU A 284 -14.12 12.07 -18.44
CA LEU A 284 -12.67 12.08 -18.18
C LEU A 284 -12.26 10.95 -17.23
N LEU A 285 -13.04 10.68 -16.19
CA LEU A 285 -12.81 9.59 -15.25
C LEU A 285 -12.85 8.23 -15.95
N CYS A 286 -13.84 7.99 -16.84
CA CYS A 286 -13.88 6.78 -17.66
C CYS A 286 -12.64 6.64 -18.54
N LEU A 287 -12.16 7.73 -19.13
CA LEU A 287 -10.93 7.71 -19.95
C LEU A 287 -9.69 7.42 -19.11
N ILE A 288 -9.60 7.96 -17.88
CA ILE A 288 -8.49 7.70 -16.95
C ILE A 288 -8.50 6.22 -16.52
N PHE A 289 -9.65 5.65 -16.14
CA PHE A 289 -9.74 4.24 -15.81
C PHE A 289 -9.39 3.35 -17.01
N SER A 290 -9.91 3.68 -18.19
CA SER A 290 -9.59 2.93 -19.43
C SER A 290 -8.10 2.96 -19.71
N PHE A 291 -7.45 4.12 -19.58
CA PHE A 291 -6.01 4.25 -19.77
C PHE A 291 -5.21 3.40 -18.75
N ASN A 292 -5.57 3.48 -17.48
CA ASN A 292 -4.89 2.74 -16.42
C ASN A 292 -5.05 1.22 -16.59
N ILE A 293 -6.24 0.74 -16.94
CA ILE A 293 -6.53 -0.69 -17.07
C ILE A 293 -5.94 -1.25 -18.36
N PHE A 294 -6.21 -0.61 -19.52
CA PHE A 294 -5.86 -1.20 -20.82
C PHE A 294 -4.43 -0.88 -21.26
N ILE A 295 -3.91 0.31 -20.95
CA ILE A 295 -2.58 0.75 -21.40
C ILE A 295 -1.53 0.47 -20.32
N LEU A 296 -1.76 0.88 -19.08
CA LEU A 296 -0.82 0.66 -17.99
C LEU A 296 -0.96 -0.74 -17.35
N LYS A 297 -2.02 -1.49 -17.68
CA LYS A 297 -2.29 -2.84 -17.15
C LYS A 297 -2.26 -2.88 -15.62
N ILE A 298 -2.89 -1.90 -14.98
CA ILE A 298 -3.01 -1.85 -13.53
C ILE A 298 -4.18 -2.72 -13.12
N ASP A 299 -3.92 -3.68 -12.24
CA ASP A 299 -4.93 -4.56 -11.69
C ASP A 299 -5.57 -3.93 -10.45
N TYR A 300 -6.80 -3.46 -10.59
CA TYR A 300 -7.61 -2.93 -9.48
C TYR A 300 -8.33 -4.03 -8.68
N GLY A 301 -8.10 -5.31 -8.99
CA GLY A 301 -8.73 -6.45 -8.32
C GLY A 301 -10.19 -6.70 -8.77
N GLN A 302 -10.88 -7.51 -7.98
CA GLN A 302 -12.24 -7.99 -8.35
C GLN A 302 -13.36 -6.98 -8.07
N ASN A 303 -13.10 -5.95 -7.25
CA ASN A 303 -14.12 -5.00 -6.78
C ASN A 303 -14.19 -3.73 -7.65
N LEU A 304 -14.04 -3.88 -8.98
CA LEU A 304 -14.05 -2.75 -9.90
C LEU A 304 -15.35 -1.91 -9.87
N PRO A 305 -16.57 -2.50 -9.74
CA PRO A 305 -17.80 -1.73 -9.62
C PRO A 305 -17.83 -0.82 -8.39
N GLU A 306 -17.35 -1.30 -7.24
CA GLU A 306 -17.27 -0.55 -5.99
C GLU A 306 -16.24 0.60 -6.09
N ILE A 307 -15.13 0.35 -6.79
CA ILE A 307 -14.11 1.36 -7.07
C ILE A 307 -14.70 2.49 -7.94
N ILE A 308 -15.43 2.14 -8.98
CA ILE A 308 -16.09 3.12 -9.85
C ILE A 308 -17.15 3.89 -9.06
N PHE A 309 -17.94 3.21 -8.22
CA PHE A 309 -19.00 3.84 -7.43
C PHE A 309 -18.47 4.89 -6.46
N ILE A 310 -17.44 4.58 -5.68
CA ILE A 310 -16.83 5.55 -4.77
C ILE A 310 -16.17 6.71 -5.51
N SER A 311 -15.61 6.46 -6.70
CA SER A 311 -15.02 7.49 -7.56
C SER A 311 -16.08 8.46 -8.11
N ILE A 312 -17.25 7.96 -8.44
CA ILE A 312 -18.41 8.78 -8.83
C ILE A 312 -18.85 9.68 -7.66
N LEU A 313 -18.96 9.12 -6.46
CA LEU A 313 -19.30 9.89 -5.25
C LEU A 313 -18.21 10.91 -4.91
N GLY A 314 -16.94 10.55 -5.06
CA GLY A 314 -15.80 11.45 -4.92
C GLY A 314 -15.84 12.63 -5.90
N SER A 315 -16.28 12.39 -7.14
CA SER A 315 -16.49 13.44 -8.15
C SER A 315 -17.61 14.40 -7.75
N ILE A 316 -18.70 13.88 -7.18
CA ILE A 316 -19.80 14.71 -6.65
C ILE A 316 -19.29 15.55 -5.47
N ALA A 317 -18.46 14.98 -4.59
CA ALA A 317 -17.86 15.69 -3.48
C ALA A 317 -16.94 16.82 -3.96
N GLY A 318 -16.10 16.57 -4.98
CA GLY A 318 -15.27 17.60 -5.59
C GLY A 318 -16.08 18.74 -6.22
N ILE A 319 -17.09 18.43 -7.01
CA ILE A 319 -17.99 19.44 -7.61
C ILE A 319 -18.70 20.26 -6.53
N SER A 320 -19.18 19.63 -5.46
CA SER A 320 -19.85 20.28 -4.35
C SER A 320 -18.91 21.21 -3.59
N PHE A 321 -17.67 20.78 -3.37
CA PHE A 321 -16.63 21.60 -2.78
C PHE A 321 -16.26 22.79 -3.68
N GLY A 322 -16.10 22.57 -4.98
CA GLY A 322 -15.86 23.65 -5.93
C GLY A 322 -16.98 24.68 -5.99
N LEU A 323 -18.24 24.24 -5.88
CA LEU A 323 -19.39 25.12 -5.76
C LEU A 323 -19.33 25.96 -4.46
N LEU A 324 -18.92 25.33 -3.35
CA LEU A 324 -18.71 26.01 -2.07
C LEU A 324 -17.66 27.11 -2.18
N ILE A 325 -16.47 26.77 -2.65
CA ILE A 325 -15.37 27.74 -2.83
C ILE A 325 -15.75 28.84 -3.83
N GLY A 326 -16.34 28.44 -4.95
CA GLY A 326 -16.77 29.36 -5.99
C GLY A 326 -17.79 30.38 -5.53
N SER A 327 -18.71 29.99 -4.63
CA SER A 327 -19.78 30.85 -4.12
C SER A 327 -19.37 31.64 -2.86
N LEU A 328 -18.57 31.05 -1.97
CA LEU A 328 -18.21 31.64 -0.67
C LEU A 328 -17.13 32.72 -0.81
N ILE A 329 -16.10 32.43 -1.62
CA ILE A 329 -14.95 33.31 -1.76
C ILE A 329 -15.23 34.36 -2.84
N LYS A 330 -15.11 35.64 -2.46
CA LYS A 330 -15.41 36.78 -3.34
C LYS A 330 -14.14 37.38 -3.97
N THR A 331 -13.19 36.55 -4.37
CA THR A 331 -11.93 36.95 -4.98
C THR A 331 -11.89 36.58 -6.47
N SER A 332 -10.79 36.90 -7.15
CA SER A 332 -10.59 36.52 -8.56
C SER A 332 -10.64 35.00 -8.77
N TYR A 333 -10.98 34.60 -9.98
CA TYR A 333 -11.03 33.18 -10.38
C TYR A 333 -9.70 32.46 -10.08
N GLU A 334 -8.57 33.09 -10.37
CA GLU A 334 -7.24 32.52 -10.18
C GLU A 334 -6.95 32.19 -8.71
N ILE A 335 -7.31 33.09 -7.77
CA ILE A 335 -7.11 32.86 -6.34
C ILE A 335 -7.96 31.66 -5.88
N LYS A 336 -9.19 31.53 -6.38
CA LYS A 336 -10.05 30.38 -6.05
C LYS A 336 -9.44 29.06 -6.51
N ILE A 337 -8.91 29.03 -7.73
CA ILE A 337 -8.24 27.84 -8.29
C ILE A 337 -6.99 27.50 -7.47
N ASN A 338 -6.13 28.47 -7.20
CA ASN A 338 -4.91 28.26 -6.43
C ASN A 338 -5.19 27.75 -5.01
N LEU A 339 -6.18 28.33 -4.33
CA LEU A 339 -6.60 27.87 -3.00
C LEU A 339 -7.14 26.43 -3.04
N THR A 340 -7.95 26.12 -4.05
CA THR A 340 -8.50 24.76 -4.23
C THR A 340 -7.39 23.77 -4.56
N THR A 341 -6.42 24.15 -5.39
CA THR A 341 -5.26 23.31 -5.72
C THR A 341 -4.41 23.03 -4.49
N PHE A 342 -4.12 24.07 -3.69
CA PHE A 342 -3.39 23.91 -2.43
C PHE A 342 -4.12 22.94 -1.49
N PHE A 343 -5.41 23.15 -1.28
CA PHE A 343 -6.22 22.28 -0.42
C PHE A 343 -6.26 20.84 -0.94
N GLN A 344 -6.47 20.65 -2.25
CA GLN A 344 -6.46 19.35 -2.88
C GLN A 344 -5.14 18.61 -2.69
N LEU A 345 -4.02 19.27 -3.01
CA LEU A 345 -2.69 18.66 -2.87
C LEU A 345 -2.37 18.33 -1.41
N PHE A 346 -2.75 19.22 -0.48
CA PHE A 346 -2.58 18.99 0.95
C PHE A 346 -3.41 17.77 1.41
N CYS A 347 -4.66 17.67 1.01
CA CYS A 347 -5.51 16.52 1.30
C CYS A 347 -4.95 15.22 0.73
N CYS A 348 -4.48 15.23 -0.52
CA CYS A 348 -3.88 14.06 -1.16
C CYS A 348 -2.54 13.67 -0.50
N PHE A 349 -1.72 14.64 -0.09
CA PHE A 349 -0.50 14.38 0.65
C PHE A 349 -0.76 13.62 1.96
N LEU A 350 -1.73 14.10 2.76
CA LEU A 350 -2.12 13.44 4.01
C LEU A 350 -2.74 12.05 3.78
N SER A 351 -3.31 11.81 2.59
CA SER A 351 -3.94 10.54 2.23
C SER A 351 -2.95 9.49 1.70
N GLY A 352 -1.64 9.82 1.64
CA GLY A 352 -0.59 8.89 1.27
C GLY A 352 -0.03 9.04 -0.14
N MET A 353 -0.24 10.17 -0.84
CA MET A 353 0.29 10.42 -2.19
C MET A 353 1.83 10.39 -2.26
N MET A 354 2.52 10.66 -1.16
CA MET A 354 3.98 10.59 -1.04
C MET A 354 4.46 9.33 -0.31
N GLY A 355 3.60 8.34 -0.21
CA GLY A 355 3.89 7.06 0.42
C GLY A 355 2.95 6.71 1.56
N PRO A 356 2.67 5.42 1.77
CA PRO A 356 1.73 4.93 2.78
C PRO A 356 2.15 5.26 4.21
N SER A 357 3.44 5.51 4.47
CA SER A 357 3.97 5.88 5.78
C SER A 357 3.36 7.18 6.32
N ILE A 358 3.11 8.16 5.43
CA ILE A 358 2.50 9.46 5.81
C ILE A 358 1.05 9.24 6.24
N LYS A 359 0.29 8.47 5.46
CA LYS A 359 -1.08 8.09 5.81
C LYS A 359 -1.13 7.42 7.17
N TYR A 360 -0.26 6.46 7.43
CA TYR A 360 -0.17 5.74 8.71
C TYR A 360 0.13 6.69 9.88
N LEU A 361 1.09 7.60 9.72
CA LEU A 361 1.42 8.61 10.73
C LEU A 361 0.22 9.49 11.08
N VAL A 362 -0.52 9.95 10.08
CA VAL A 362 -1.69 10.82 10.29
C VAL A 362 -2.85 10.03 10.90
N ASP A 363 -3.11 8.81 10.43
CA ASP A 363 -4.15 7.94 10.97
C ASP A 363 -3.91 7.60 12.44
N THR A 364 -2.64 7.44 12.86
CA THR A 364 -2.28 7.07 14.24
C THR A 364 -2.30 8.27 15.17
N ASN A 365 -1.74 9.42 14.75
CA ASN A 365 -1.54 10.58 15.65
C ASN A 365 -2.71 11.58 15.57
N PHE A 366 -3.32 11.74 14.40
CA PHE A 366 -4.36 12.74 14.13
C PHE A 366 -5.55 12.16 13.35
N PRO A 367 -6.24 11.12 13.85
CA PRO A 367 -7.27 10.39 13.10
C PRO A 367 -8.42 11.28 12.62
N LEU A 368 -8.79 12.31 13.40
CA LEU A 368 -9.86 13.24 13.03
C LEU A 368 -9.54 14.02 11.74
N ILE A 369 -8.29 14.40 11.52
CA ILE A 369 -7.89 15.12 10.30
C ILE A 369 -8.11 14.25 9.08
N ASN A 370 -7.71 12.99 9.15
CA ASN A 370 -7.89 12.05 8.03
C ASN A 370 -9.35 11.63 7.83
N HIS A 371 -10.14 11.51 8.89
CA HIS A 371 -11.58 11.25 8.77
C HIS A 371 -12.35 12.40 8.12
N LEU A 372 -11.93 13.65 8.32
CA LEU A 372 -12.54 14.83 7.69
C LEU A 372 -11.97 15.13 6.30
N ASN A 373 -10.88 14.51 5.93
CA ASN A 373 -10.20 14.71 4.67
C ASN A 373 -10.95 13.99 3.52
N PRO A 374 -11.56 14.72 2.56
CA PRO A 374 -12.33 14.10 1.49
C PRO A 374 -11.49 13.25 0.53
N ALA A 375 -10.21 13.57 0.33
CA ALA A 375 -9.32 12.73 -0.45
C ALA A 375 -9.04 11.42 0.27
N ASN A 376 -8.85 11.45 1.60
CA ASN A 376 -8.65 10.24 2.38
C ASN A 376 -9.91 9.37 2.42
N MET A 377 -11.12 9.94 2.46
CA MET A 377 -12.36 9.16 2.38
C MET A 377 -12.41 8.31 1.10
N ILE A 378 -11.92 8.85 -0.03
CA ILE A 378 -11.85 8.10 -1.29
C ILE A 378 -10.74 7.05 -1.21
N VAL A 379 -9.52 7.45 -0.86
CA VAL A 379 -8.34 6.56 -0.81
C VAL A 379 -8.56 5.41 0.18
N ASP A 380 -9.06 5.72 1.37
CA ASP A 380 -9.32 4.74 2.42
C ASP A 380 -10.44 3.77 2.05
N GLY A 381 -11.49 4.27 1.37
CA GLY A 381 -12.53 3.44 0.80
C GLY A 381 -11.99 2.47 -0.25
N LEU A 382 -11.16 2.94 -1.19
CA LEU A 382 -10.50 2.12 -2.20
C LEU A 382 -9.54 1.11 -1.58
N TYR A 383 -8.75 1.55 -0.61
CA TYR A 383 -7.82 0.71 0.14
C TYR A 383 -8.54 -0.40 0.91
N SER A 384 -9.69 -0.08 1.51
CA SER A 384 -10.47 -1.07 2.28
C SER A 384 -10.99 -2.21 1.44
N LEU A 385 -11.29 -1.98 0.14
CA LEU A 385 -11.72 -3.02 -0.80
C LEU A 385 -10.62 -4.03 -1.14
N GLN A 386 -9.35 -3.62 -1.00
CA GLN A 386 -8.21 -4.49 -1.30
C GLN A 386 -7.77 -5.33 -0.10
N ILE A 387 -7.93 -4.80 1.12
CA ILE A 387 -7.35 -5.38 2.34
C ILE A 387 -8.37 -6.15 3.14
N TYR A 388 -9.58 -5.60 3.28
CA TYR A 388 -10.59 -6.18 4.16
C TYR A 388 -11.61 -6.98 3.36
N ASP A 389 -12.00 -8.14 3.90
CA ASP A 389 -13.08 -8.94 3.32
C ASP A 389 -14.46 -8.38 3.68
N ASN A 390 -14.55 -7.46 4.66
CA ASN A 390 -15.78 -6.80 5.04
C ASN A 390 -15.88 -5.38 4.46
N LEU A 391 -17.09 -4.96 4.11
CA LEU A 391 -17.37 -3.65 3.53
C LEU A 391 -17.67 -2.55 4.56
N ASN A 392 -17.48 -2.78 5.86
CA ASN A 392 -17.85 -1.81 6.89
C ASN A 392 -17.08 -0.49 6.75
N ARG A 393 -15.77 -0.57 6.54
CA ARG A 393 -14.92 0.61 6.36
C ARG A 393 -15.21 1.33 5.05
N TYR A 394 -15.48 0.59 3.98
CA TYR A 394 -15.91 1.12 2.69
C TYR A 394 -17.23 1.90 2.84
N ASN A 395 -18.25 1.30 3.45
CA ASN A 395 -19.54 1.92 3.68
C ASN A 395 -19.44 3.17 4.56
N PHE A 396 -18.58 3.16 5.58
CA PHE A 396 -18.30 4.35 6.39
C PHE A 396 -17.78 5.50 5.55
N ASN A 397 -16.82 5.24 4.65
CA ASN A 397 -16.26 6.25 3.75
C ASN A 397 -17.30 6.78 2.74
N ILE A 398 -18.17 5.91 2.22
CA ILE A 398 -19.30 6.32 1.36
C ILE A 398 -20.22 7.30 2.09
N ILE A 399 -20.64 6.95 3.31
CA ILE A 399 -21.53 7.80 4.12
C ILE A 399 -20.84 9.14 4.40
N SER A 400 -19.56 9.12 4.75
CA SER A 400 -18.77 10.33 5.01
C SER A 400 -18.68 11.24 3.77
N LEU A 401 -18.48 10.68 2.56
CA LEU A 401 -18.47 11.43 1.31
C LEU A 401 -19.84 12.05 0.98
N ILE A 402 -20.93 11.31 1.22
CA ILE A 402 -22.29 11.82 1.02
C ILE A 402 -22.57 12.97 1.99
N LEU A 403 -22.20 12.83 3.26
CA LEU A 403 -22.36 13.88 4.27
C LEU A 403 -21.54 15.12 3.91
N PHE A 404 -20.27 14.96 3.52
CA PHE A 404 -19.39 16.04 3.07
C PHE A 404 -20.00 16.78 1.86
N SER A 405 -20.43 16.03 0.85
CA SER A 405 -21.04 16.61 -0.37
C SER A 405 -22.31 17.39 -0.04
N THR A 406 -23.18 16.82 0.78
CA THR A 406 -24.44 17.44 1.21
C THR A 406 -24.18 18.71 2.01
N PHE A 407 -23.21 18.70 2.94
CA PHE A 407 -22.79 19.85 3.70
C PHE A 407 -22.30 20.99 2.79
N CYS A 408 -21.41 20.70 1.85
CA CYS A 408 -20.92 21.67 0.88
C CYS A 408 -22.04 22.27 0.03
N LEU A 409 -22.98 21.43 -0.44
CA LEU A 409 -24.12 21.86 -1.24
C LEU A 409 -25.08 22.78 -0.45
N ILE A 410 -25.43 22.42 0.78
CA ILE A 410 -26.33 23.21 1.63
C ILE A 410 -25.75 24.61 1.85
N ILE A 411 -24.48 24.69 2.26
CA ILE A 411 -23.81 25.99 2.48
C ILE A 411 -23.77 26.80 1.19
N SER A 412 -23.40 26.18 0.07
CA SER A 412 -23.33 26.85 -1.22
C SER A 412 -24.70 27.45 -1.62
N VAL A 413 -25.78 26.69 -1.46
CA VAL A 413 -27.12 27.16 -1.76
C VAL A 413 -27.55 28.33 -0.86
N ILE A 414 -27.20 28.28 0.43
CA ILE A 414 -27.49 29.37 1.38
C ILE A 414 -26.72 30.64 0.96
N VAL A 415 -25.44 30.50 0.62
CA VAL A 415 -24.59 31.63 0.21
C VAL A 415 -25.11 32.25 -1.09
N ILE A 416 -25.41 31.43 -2.11
CA ILE A 416 -25.92 31.91 -3.40
C ILE A 416 -27.28 32.60 -3.24
N ARG A 417 -28.16 32.12 -2.36
CA ARG A 417 -29.46 32.77 -2.06
C ARG A 417 -29.31 34.13 -1.37
N LYS A 418 -28.33 34.26 -0.47
CA LYS A 418 -28.07 35.50 0.29
C LYS A 418 -27.34 36.57 -0.53
N GLN A 419 -26.74 36.21 -1.67
CA GLN A 419 -26.09 37.18 -2.54
C GLN A 419 -27.15 38.08 -3.19
N LYS A 420 -27.39 39.23 -2.57
CA LYS A 420 -28.13 40.34 -3.15
C LYS A 420 -27.13 41.18 -3.92
N TYR A 421 -27.40 41.47 -5.16
CA TYR A 421 -26.57 42.37 -5.97
C TYR A 421 -26.85 43.80 -5.49
N ALA A 422 -25.99 44.31 -4.61
CA ALA A 422 -26.14 45.64 -4.05
C ALA A 422 -25.63 46.75 -4.97
N GLN A 423 -25.10 46.41 -6.15
CA GLN A 423 -24.56 47.37 -7.14
C GLN A 423 -24.74 46.82 -8.53
N LEU A 424 -25.84 47.10 -9.15
CA LEU A 424 -26.05 47.16 -10.59
C LEU A 424 -26.13 48.64 -11.00
#